data_d0443fa51af8213f3be80b9a72a87326
#
_entry.id   d0443fa51af8213f3be80b9a72a87326
#
_cell.length_a   1.000
_cell.length_b   1.000
_cell.length_c   1.000
_cell.angle_alpha   90.00
_cell.angle_beta   90.00
_cell.angle_gamma   90.00
#
_symmetry.space_group_name_H-M   'P 1'
#
loop_
_entity.id
_entity.type
_entity.pdbx_description
1 polymer ?
#
loop_
_entity_poly.entity_id
_entity_poly.type
_entity_poly.pdbx_seq_one_letter_code
_entity_poly.pdbx_strand_id
1 'polypeptide(L)'
;MENEISEKELENLINNCSIIKGLSHYNNKNQYKKNINYNNYFWFPPKNFQKLTQNQMNEIYNKFNIDVRGDNYKNIPPIFSFKIMKFPAPILKYLEKKEIKYPSPNQMITIPFILSRRNIINIELNNYKSKNLTFLFPLIMFLFNSIILNNDNNLIGIVISPSREVAIEIDNQLNNILKYFYKNNNFPIIKSVLLIGGVDIKYQIIEINRGCNLIIATPGRLNEIFETKIINLNNIKILIINQTEKLININFEEDIFNIFKKITKFNYNNNNLQICLFFTILSNEFCKVFQRILNKPILIKNKNLFNFNKIKQNFEIIDNDNKMLLILNLLNKTPPPVLIFCENKTEVETITEYFLLKGIKACFLHGELNENNRIKILREFNNNLKDVLISTDFINKGINFEIKINHVINFDFPLEIENYILRLEKSNNLVTTFINKNIDEAILNDLKYFLNFETNKNDYIHLVECPFCGWYGHNLNQCHKFENQRKKTLQSTDQILISNNNFFN
;
A
#
# COMPACT_ATOMS: atom_id res chain seq x y z
N MET A 1 15.35 -8.04 -9.70
CA MET A 1 15.42 -6.91 -10.65
C MET A 1 14.54 -7.08 -11.90
N GLU A 2 13.90 -8.23 -12.13
CA GLU A 2 13.10 -8.47 -13.36
C GLU A 2 11.60 -8.20 -13.23
N ASN A 3 11.10 -7.76 -12.10
CA ASN A 3 9.68 -7.37 -11.93
C ASN A 3 9.46 -5.85 -11.78
N GLU A 4 10.52 -5.08 -11.67
CA GLU A 4 10.44 -3.63 -11.77
C GLU A 4 10.70 -3.27 -13.23
N ILE A 5 9.70 -2.69 -13.86
CA ILE A 5 9.92 -2.03 -15.15
C ILE A 5 10.98 -0.97 -14.89
N SER A 6 12.21 -1.20 -15.38
CA SER A 6 13.29 -0.22 -15.24
C SER A 6 12.83 1.12 -15.83
N GLU A 7 13.41 2.24 -15.37
CA GLU A 7 13.05 3.56 -15.94
C GLU A 7 13.20 3.56 -17.47
N LYS A 8 14.21 2.85 -18.01
CA LYS A 8 14.42 2.69 -19.46
C LYS A 8 13.33 1.85 -20.11
N GLU A 9 12.87 0.78 -19.48
CA GLU A 9 11.76 -0.02 -19.99
C GLU A 9 10.43 0.73 -19.90
N LEU A 10 10.22 1.47 -18.82
CA LEU A 10 9.06 2.35 -18.65
C LEU A 10 9.05 3.44 -19.73
N GLU A 11 10.19 4.07 -19.98
CA GLU A 11 10.37 5.06 -21.04
C GLU A 11 10.13 4.45 -22.42
N ASN A 12 10.64 3.24 -22.66
CA ASN A 12 10.38 2.50 -23.91
C ASN A 12 8.92 2.12 -24.06
N LEU A 13 8.24 1.67 -23.00
CA LEU A 13 6.82 1.35 -23.01
C LEU A 13 5.97 2.59 -23.29
N ILE A 14 6.29 3.71 -22.68
CA ILE A 14 5.63 5.00 -22.92
C ILE A 14 5.87 5.45 -24.36
N ASN A 15 7.12 5.39 -24.84
CA ASN A 15 7.52 5.82 -26.16
C ASN A 15 7.01 4.88 -27.28
N ASN A 16 6.81 3.60 -27.02
CA ASN A 16 6.34 2.62 -28.01
C ASN A 16 4.81 2.46 -28.04
N CYS A 17 4.07 3.15 -27.16
CA CYS A 17 2.62 3.16 -27.20
C CYS A 17 2.14 4.23 -28.21
N SER A 18 1.57 3.80 -29.33
CA SER A 18 1.03 4.71 -30.36
C SER A 18 -0.01 5.70 -29.83
N ILE A 19 -0.84 5.24 -28.88
CA ILE A 19 -1.85 6.05 -28.21
C ILE A 19 -1.18 7.15 -27.37
N ILE A 20 -0.10 6.82 -26.65
CA ILE A 20 0.63 7.76 -25.79
C ILE A 20 1.42 8.76 -26.65
N LYS A 21 2.04 8.32 -27.75
CA LYS A 21 2.71 9.22 -28.72
C LYS A 21 1.76 10.29 -29.28
N GLY A 22 0.55 9.89 -29.66
CA GLY A 22 -0.48 10.83 -30.10
C GLY A 22 -0.86 11.87 -29.05
N LEU A 23 -0.78 11.52 -27.75
CA LEU A 23 -1.07 12.43 -26.64
C LEU A 23 0.11 13.33 -26.27
N SER A 24 1.35 12.88 -26.45
CA SER A 24 2.57 13.62 -26.07
C SER A 24 2.91 14.76 -27.03
N HIS A 25 2.63 14.63 -28.32
CA HIS A 25 2.90 15.66 -29.32
C HIS A 25 2.10 16.96 -29.12
N TYR A 26 0.98 16.89 -28.38
CA TYR A 26 0.12 18.06 -28.15
C TYR A 26 0.59 18.97 -27.01
N ASN A 27 1.52 18.53 -26.15
CA ASN A 27 1.89 19.26 -24.91
C ASN A 27 3.11 20.20 -25.05
N ASN A 28 3.80 20.25 -26.19
CA ASN A 28 5.05 21.02 -26.32
C ASN A 28 4.88 22.47 -26.76
N LYS A 29 3.69 22.97 -27.04
CA LYS A 29 3.47 24.37 -27.41
C LYS A 29 2.40 25.02 -26.51
N ASN A 30 2.83 25.94 -25.64
CA ASN A 30 2.02 27.05 -25.09
C ASN A 30 1.17 26.92 -23.82
N GLN A 31 1.45 26.08 -22.84
CA GLN A 31 0.66 26.11 -21.58
C GLN A 31 1.41 26.48 -20.28
N TYR A 32 2.70 26.80 -20.31
CA TYR A 32 3.47 27.08 -19.07
C TYR A 32 3.47 28.54 -18.59
N LYS A 33 2.71 29.44 -19.19
CA LYS A 33 2.69 30.89 -18.84
C LYS A 33 1.37 31.41 -18.25
N LYS A 34 0.40 30.59 -17.91
CA LYS A 34 -0.75 31.07 -17.13
C LYS A 34 -0.52 30.72 -15.68
N ASN A 35 -0.38 31.76 -14.84
CA ASN A 35 -0.50 31.66 -13.40
C ASN A 35 -1.71 30.77 -13.09
N ILE A 36 -1.47 29.58 -12.54
CA ILE A 36 -2.54 28.71 -12.09
C ILE A 36 -3.16 29.45 -10.92
N ASN A 37 -4.37 29.96 -11.11
CA ASN A 37 -5.17 30.51 -10.03
C ASN A 37 -5.58 29.33 -9.14
N TYR A 38 -4.89 29.15 -8.01
CA TYR A 38 -5.11 28.06 -7.06
C TYR A 38 -6.45 28.17 -6.31
N ASN A 39 -7.22 29.23 -6.55
CA ASN A 39 -8.45 29.54 -5.80
C ASN A 39 -9.63 28.58 -6.01
N ASN A 40 -9.59 27.66 -7.01
CA ASN A 40 -10.60 26.63 -7.23
C ASN A 40 -9.97 25.43 -7.95
N TYR A 41 -9.08 24.69 -7.27
CA TYR A 41 -8.38 23.57 -7.89
C TYR A 41 -9.21 22.28 -7.82
N PHE A 42 -10.24 22.19 -8.66
CA PHE A 42 -10.79 20.89 -9.04
C PHE A 42 -9.88 20.30 -10.12
N TRP A 43 -9.28 19.16 -9.82
CA TRP A 43 -8.46 18.49 -10.79
C TRP A 43 -9.33 17.82 -11.85
N PHE A 44 -9.03 18.09 -13.11
CA PHE A 44 -9.63 17.41 -14.25
C PHE A 44 -8.52 16.89 -15.15
N PRO A 45 -8.68 15.67 -15.72
CA PRO A 45 -7.75 15.17 -16.72
C PRO A 45 -7.63 16.16 -17.88
N PRO A 46 -6.45 16.28 -18.50
CA PRO A 46 -6.29 17.11 -19.70
C PRO A 46 -7.27 16.70 -20.79
N LYS A 47 -7.79 17.67 -21.56
CA LYS A 47 -8.85 17.45 -22.57
C LYS A 47 -8.55 16.31 -23.55
N ASN A 48 -7.28 16.13 -23.93
CA ASN A 48 -6.86 15.06 -24.85
C ASN A 48 -7.01 13.67 -24.21
N PHE A 49 -6.76 13.54 -22.90
CA PHE A 49 -6.91 12.30 -22.16
C PHE A 49 -8.39 11.95 -21.93
N GLN A 50 -9.26 12.96 -21.82
CA GLN A 50 -10.72 12.74 -21.68
C GLN A 50 -11.34 12.11 -22.93
N LYS A 51 -10.67 12.19 -24.10
CA LYS A 51 -11.14 11.62 -25.37
C LYS A 51 -10.77 10.14 -25.55
N LEU A 52 -10.02 9.55 -24.63
CA LEU A 52 -9.65 8.14 -24.71
C LEU A 52 -10.90 7.25 -24.66
N THR A 53 -11.01 6.36 -25.64
CA THR A 53 -12.06 5.33 -25.65
C THR A 53 -11.78 4.25 -24.61
N GLN A 54 -12.82 3.51 -24.22
CA GLN A 54 -12.70 2.40 -23.28
C GLN A 54 -11.68 1.36 -23.73
N ASN A 55 -11.68 1.03 -25.03
CA ASN A 55 -10.74 0.04 -25.57
C ASN A 55 -9.29 0.51 -25.46
N GLN A 56 -9.04 1.80 -25.74
CA GLN A 56 -7.71 2.40 -25.58
C GLN A 56 -7.24 2.40 -24.12
N MET A 57 -8.13 2.69 -23.16
CA MET A 57 -7.79 2.62 -21.75
C MET A 57 -7.48 1.18 -21.30
N ASN A 58 -8.29 0.21 -21.75
CA ASN A 58 -8.05 -1.20 -21.45
C ASN A 58 -6.73 -1.70 -22.08
N GLU A 59 -6.38 -1.24 -23.27
CA GLU A 59 -5.10 -1.55 -23.89
C GLU A 59 -3.93 -1.00 -23.08
N ILE A 60 -4.04 0.22 -22.56
CA ILE A 60 -3.05 0.83 -21.67
C ILE A 60 -2.94 0.02 -20.38
N TYR A 61 -4.07 -0.30 -19.72
CA TYR A 61 -4.06 -1.08 -18.49
C TYR A 61 -3.41 -2.46 -18.69
N ASN A 62 -3.73 -3.14 -19.80
CA ASN A 62 -3.12 -4.43 -20.15
C ASN A 62 -1.62 -4.32 -20.38
N LYS A 63 -1.18 -3.24 -21.06
CA LYS A 63 0.23 -3.01 -21.36
C LYS A 63 1.08 -2.77 -20.11
N PHE A 64 0.50 -2.12 -19.10
CA PHE A 64 1.13 -1.90 -17.81
C PHE A 64 0.80 -2.99 -16.77
N ASN A 65 0.12 -4.05 -17.17
CA ASN A 65 -0.28 -5.17 -16.31
C ASN A 65 -1.06 -4.75 -15.07
N ILE A 66 -1.96 -3.77 -15.21
CA ILE A 66 -2.82 -3.31 -14.13
C ILE A 66 -4.28 -3.68 -14.43
N ASP A 67 -4.97 -4.18 -13.41
CA ASP A 67 -6.40 -4.43 -13.42
C ASP A 67 -7.12 -3.30 -12.66
N VAL A 68 -8.13 -2.71 -13.29
CA VAL A 68 -8.93 -1.62 -12.70
C VAL A 68 -10.39 -2.01 -12.79
N ARG A 69 -11.08 -2.02 -11.65
CA ARG A 69 -12.50 -2.37 -11.55
C ARG A 69 -13.25 -1.36 -10.71
N GLY A 70 -14.55 -1.24 -10.93
CA GLY A 70 -15.46 -0.38 -10.16
C GLY A 70 -16.36 0.48 -11.04
N ASP A 71 -17.27 1.19 -10.40
CA ASP A 71 -18.22 2.05 -11.08
C ASP A 71 -17.56 3.30 -11.68
N ASN A 72 -17.88 3.58 -12.93
CA ASN A 72 -17.44 4.81 -13.63
C ASN A 72 -15.92 5.06 -13.64
N TYR A 73 -15.09 4.00 -13.49
CA TYR A 73 -13.63 4.15 -13.63
C TYR A 73 -13.23 4.60 -15.03
N LYS A 74 -14.09 4.38 -15.99
CA LYS A 74 -13.94 4.66 -17.43
C LYS A 74 -13.75 6.15 -17.75
N ASN A 75 -14.09 7.03 -16.83
CA ASN A 75 -14.05 8.49 -17.05
C ASN A 75 -12.74 9.13 -16.60
N ILE A 76 -11.85 8.36 -15.95
CA ILE A 76 -10.58 8.87 -15.41
C ILE A 76 -9.44 8.11 -16.09
N PRO A 77 -8.75 8.76 -17.03
CA PRO A 77 -7.70 8.14 -17.80
C PRO A 77 -6.39 8.04 -17.00
N PRO A 78 -5.54 7.04 -17.30
CA PRO A 78 -4.18 6.98 -16.78
C PRO A 78 -3.34 8.14 -17.32
N ILE A 79 -2.44 8.70 -16.49
CA ILE A 79 -1.58 9.83 -16.86
C ILE A 79 -0.11 9.48 -16.67
N PHE A 80 0.68 9.57 -17.74
CA PHE A 80 2.04 9.05 -17.84
C PHE A 80 3.14 10.01 -17.40
N SER A 81 2.80 11.21 -16.95
CA SER A 81 3.78 12.22 -16.57
C SER A 81 3.27 13.07 -15.41
N PHE A 82 4.08 13.29 -14.40
CA PHE A 82 3.78 14.19 -13.30
C PHE A 82 3.49 15.64 -13.76
N LYS A 83 4.14 16.09 -14.83
CA LYS A 83 3.86 17.39 -15.43
C LYS A 83 2.44 17.47 -16.01
N ILE A 84 2.00 16.39 -16.66
CA ILE A 84 0.65 16.28 -17.24
C ILE A 84 -0.42 16.16 -16.13
N MET A 85 -0.09 15.59 -14.97
CA MET A 85 -0.94 15.59 -13.77
C MET A 85 -1.18 17.00 -13.22
N LYS A 86 -0.51 18.02 -13.76
CA LYS A 86 -0.61 19.44 -13.35
C LYS A 86 -0.18 19.68 -11.91
N PHE A 87 0.80 18.94 -11.44
CA PHE A 87 1.40 19.24 -10.14
C PHE A 87 2.14 20.59 -10.16
N PRO A 88 2.12 21.35 -9.05
CA PRO A 88 2.81 22.62 -8.94
C PRO A 88 4.32 22.45 -8.98
N ALA A 89 5.02 23.51 -9.38
CA ALA A 89 6.46 23.53 -9.52
C ALA A 89 7.26 23.00 -8.32
N PRO A 90 6.87 23.20 -7.04
CA PRO A 90 7.56 22.62 -5.90
C PRO A 90 7.59 21.09 -5.91
N ILE A 91 6.49 20.42 -6.27
CA ILE A 91 6.45 18.94 -6.39
C ILE A 91 7.39 18.49 -7.52
N LEU A 92 7.36 19.17 -8.68
CA LEU A 92 8.24 18.82 -9.80
C LEU A 92 9.72 18.99 -9.45
N LYS A 93 10.09 20.05 -8.71
CA LYS A 93 11.46 20.25 -8.20
C LYS A 93 11.87 19.17 -7.19
N TYR A 94 10.95 18.73 -6.32
CA TYR A 94 11.21 17.63 -5.40
C TYR A 94 11.51 16.33 -6.17
N LEU A 95 10.69 16.00 -7.18
CA LEU A 95 10.86 14.82 -8.04
C LEU A 95 12.20 14.86 -8.81
N GLU A 96 12.55 16.02 -9.35
CA GLU A 96 13.82 16.25 -10.06
C GLU A 96 15.02 16.00 -9.14
N LYS A 97 14.99 16.53 -7.90
CA LYS A 97 16.06 16.27 -6.92
C LYS A 97 16.15 14.81 -6.49
N LYS A 98 15.03 14.09 -6.54
CA LYS A 98 14.97 12.64 -6.23
C LYS A 98 15.25 11.77 -7.45
N GLU A 99 15.54 12.38 -8.60
CA GLU A 99 15.78 11.71 -9.89
C GLU A 99 14.60 10.86 -10.38
N ILE A 100 13.37 11.16 -9.92
CA ILE A 100 12.15 10.47 -10.33
C ILE A 100 11.58 11.17 -11.56
N LYS A 101 11.80 10.60 -12.75
CA LYS A 101 11.38 11.19 -14.04
C LYS A 101 9.93 10.89 -14.38
N TYR A 102 9.49 9.65 -14.16
CA TYR A 102 8.16 9.16 -14.54
C TYR A 102 7.42 8.59 -13.34
N PRO A 103 6.07 8.69 -13.30
CA PRO A 103 5.29 7.97 -12.33
C PRO A 103 5.38 6.46 -12.59
N SER A 104 5.35 5.64 -11.54
CA SER A 104 5.23 4.19 -11.69
C SER A 104 3.91 3.81 -12.38
N PRO A 105 3.79 2.62 -12.98
CA PRO A 105 2.53 2.18 -13.60
C PRO A 105 1.32 2.31 -12.67
N ASN A 106 1.48 1.95 -11.40
CA ASN A 106 0.45 2.10 -10.40
C ASN A 106 0.13 3.57 -10.10
N GLN A 107 1.15 4.43 -10.00
CA GLN A 107 0.98 5.88 -9.80
C GLN A 107 0.26 6.56 -10.98
N MET A 108 0.53 6.12 -12.21
CA MET A 108 -0.14 6.64 -13.41
C MET A 108 -1.66 6.51 -13.35
N ILE A 109 -2.15 5.50 -12.66
CA ILE A 109 -3.57 5.16 -12.56
C ILE A 109 -4.14 5.65 -11.23
N THR A 110 -3.48 5.37 -10.11
CA THR A 110 -4.00 5.63 -8.77
C THR A 110 -4.09 7.14 -8.46
N ILE A 111 -3.05 7.91 -8.81
CA ILE A 111 -3.02 9.36 -8.55
C ILE A 111 -4.22 10.07 -9.18
N PRO A 112 -4.56 9.89 -10.48
CA PRO A 112 -5.74 10.47 -11.09
C PRO A 112 -7.06 10.15 -10.38
N PHE A 113 -7.23 8.91 -9.87
CA PHE A 113 -8.42 8.54 -9.11
C PHE A 113 -8.51 9.27 -7.77
N ILE A 114 -7.39 9.41 -7.04
CA ILE A 114 -7.37 10.16 -5.78
C ILE A 114 -7.67 11.64 -6.04
N LEU A 115 -7.04 12.24 -7.04
CA LEU A 115 -7.28 13.63 -7.44
C LEU A 115 -8.73 13.88 -7.86
N SER A 116 -9.40 12.87 -8.44
CA SER A 116 -10.81 12.91 -8.84
C SER A 116 -11.78 12.59 -7.68
N ARG A 117 -11.30 12.53 -6.45
CA ARG A 117 -12.12 12.32 -5.23
C ARG A 117 -12.84 10.98 -5.19
N ARG A 118 -12.27 9.94 -5.83
CA ARG A 118 -12.85 8.59 -5.79
C ARG A 118 -12.32 7.82 -4.58
N ASN A 119 -13.19 7.00 -3.99
CA ASN A 119 -12.76 5.98 -3.04
C ASN A 119 -11.95 4.92 -3.77
N ILE A 120 -10.81 4.54 -3.24
CA ILE A 120 -9.93 3.56 -3.87
C ILE A 120 -9.52 2.45 -2.92
N ILE A 121 -9.27 1.29 -3.53
CA ILE A 121 -8.54 0.17 -2.96
C ILE A 121 -7.36 -0.08 -3.89
N ASN A 122 -6.17 0.21 -3.43
CA ASN A 122 -4.95 0.02 -4.19
C ASN A 122 -4.17 -1.17 -3.65
N ILE A 123 -3.89 -2.15 -4.51
CA ILE A 123 -3.13 -3.36 -4.17
C ILE A 123 -1.81 -3.33 -4.92
N GLU A 124 -0.71 -3.16 -4.18
CA GLU A 124 0.63 -3.03 -4.72
C GLU A 124 1.66 -3.70 -3.84
N LEU A 125 2.34 -4.73 -4.35
CA LEU A 125 3.40 -5.45 -3.65
C LEU A 125 4.70 -4.66 -3.46
N ASN A 126 4.96 -3.70 -4.30
CA ASN A 126 6.30 -3.18 -4.49
C ASN A 126 6.79 -2.31 -3.34
N ASN A 127 8.01 -2.59 -2.89
CA ASN A 127 8.80 -1.79 -1.95
C ASN A 127 9.39 -0.52 -2.60
N TYR A 128 8.66 0.16 -3.48
CA TYR A 128 9.16 1.40 -4.06
C TYR A 128 9.36 2.46 -2.96
N LYS A 129 10.53 3.05 -2.93
CA LYS A 129 10.82 4.27 -2.14
C LYS A 129 9.81 5.40 -2.42
N SER A 130 9.06 5.29 -3.51
CA SER A 130 8.05 6.25 -3.96
C SER A 130 6.60 5.85 -3.63
N LYS A 131 6.34 4.71 -2.96
CA LYS A 131 4.98 4.22 -2.67
C LYS A 131 4.12 5.27 -1.97
N ASN A 132 4.66 5.90 -0.94
CA ASN A 132 3.93 6.94 -0.20
C ASN A 132 3.62 8.17 -1.05
N LEU A 133 4.40 8.46 -2.11
CA LEU A 133 4.15 9.59 -3.01
C LEU A 133 2.84 9.44 -3.78
N THR A 134 2.36 8.19 -3.96
CA THR A 134 1.08 7.89 -4.63
C THR A 134 -0.09 8.58 -3.93
N PHE A 135 -0.06 8.68 -2.62
CA PHE A 135 -1.10 9.40 -1.87
C PHE A 135 -0.65 10.75 -1.34
N LEU A 136 0.64 10.97 -1.05
CA LEU A 136 1.12 12.24 -0.51
C LEU A 136 0.94 13.40 -1.47
N PHE A 137 1.23 13.24 -2.77
CA PHE A 137 1.06 14.32 -3.73
C PHE A 137 -0.40 14.75 -3.90
N PRO A 138 -1.37 13.85 -4.17
CA PRO A 138 -2.75 14.26 -4.21
C PRO A 138 -3.28 14.76 -2.86
N LEU A 139 -2.81 14.21 -1.73
CA LEU A 139 -3.16 14.70 -0.40
C LEU A 139 -2.73 16.15 -0.19
N ILE A 140 -1.48 16.50 -0.50
CA ILE A 140 -0.96 17.87 -0.41
C ILE A 140 -1.80 18.83 -1.26
N MET A 141 -2.09 18.45 -2.50
CA MET A 141 -2.93 19.25 -3.40
C MET A 141 -4.32 19.47 -2.83
N PHE A 142 -4.88 18.43 -2.24
CA PHE A 142 -6.19 18.48 -1.62
C PHE A 142 -6.22 19.37 -0.38
N LEU A 143 -5.20 19.28 0.49
CA LEU A 143 -5.07 20.10 1.69
C LEU A 143 -4.93 21.58 1.32
N PHE A 144 -4.06 21.93 0.38
CA PHE A 144 -3.93 23.32 -0.11
C PHE A 144 -5.26 23.86 -0.60
N ASN A 145 -5.95 23.10 -1.43
CA ASN A 145 -7.24 23.52 -1.96
C ASN A 145 -8.28 23.75 -0.86
N SER A 146 -8.33 22.85 0.12
CA SER A 146 -9.27 22.95 1.24
C SER A 146 -8.95 24.11 2.17
N ILE A 147 -7.69 24.40 2.45
CA ILE A 147 -7.25 25.52 3.29
C ILE A 147 -7.55 26.86 2.59
N ILE A 148 -7.29 26.98 1.28
CA ILE A 148 -7.56 28.20 0.51
C ILE A 148 -9.06 28.50 0.46
N LEU A 149 -9.91 27.49 0.26
CA LEU A 149 -11.36 27.68 0.13
C LEU A 149 -12.03 28.07 1.44
N ASN A 150 -11.60 27.48 2.57
CA ASN A 150 -12.30 27.62 3.83
C ASN A 150 -11.65 28.57 4.82
N ASN A 151 -10.41 29.03 4.54
CA ASN A 151 -9.58 29.82 5.46
C ASN A 151 -9.42 29.19 6.87
N ASP A 152 -9.55 27.84 6.96
CA ASP A 152 -9.73 27.10 8.19
C ASP A 152 -8.45 26.38 8.62
N ASN A 153 -8.10 26.53 9.92
CA ASN A 153 -7.09 25.69 10.59
C ASN A 153 -7.66 24.33 11.05
N ASN A 154 -8.77 23.89 10.45
CA ASN A 154 -9.46 22.67 10.86
C ASN A 154 -8.78 21.41 10.32
N LEU A 155 -8.97 20.28 11.01
CA LEU A 155 -8.54 18.97 10.55
C LEU A 155 -9.30 18.57 9.29
N ILE A 156 -8.55 18.30 8.22
CA ILE A 156 -9.08 17.99 6.88
C ILE A 156 -8.80 16.54 6.51
N GLY A 157 -7.63 16.03 6.91
CA GLY A 157 -7.16 14.71 6.51
C GLY A 157 -6.57 13.89 7.64
N ILE A 158 -6.71 12.56 7.53
CA ILE A 158 -6.08 11.59 8.44
C ILE A 158 -5.37 10.53 7.61
N VAL A 159 -4.14 10.21 7.98
CA VAL A 159 -3.36 9.07 7.48
C VAL A 159 -3.12 8.10 8.63
N ILE A 160 -3.56 6.86 8.47
CA ILE A 160 -3.37 5.79 9.47
C ILE A 160 -2.29 4.84 8.98
N SER A 161 -1.37 4.49 9.86
CA SER A 161 -0.25 3.58 9.62
C SER A 161 -0.15 2.51 10.69
N PRO A 162 0.31 1.28 10.36
CA PRO A 162 0.31 0.16 11.30
C PRO A 162 1.36 0.29 12.41
N SER A 163 2.45 0.99 12.16
CA SER A 163 3.54 1.14 13.13
C SER A 163 4.00 2.58 13.27
N ARG A 164 4.72 2.85 14.36
CA ARG A 164 5.31 4.17 14.67
C ARG A 164 6.33 4.56 13.61
N GLU A 165 7.16 3.61 13.20
CA GLU A 165 8.24 3.79 12.23
C GLU A 165 7.67 4.22 10.87
N VAL A 166 6.61 3.55 10.41
CA VAL A 166 5.94 3.90 9.15
C VAL A 166 5.28 5.27 9.24
N ALA A 167 4.64 5.60 10.37
CA ALA A 167 4.05 6.92 10.57
C ALA A 167 5.10 8.04 10.55
N ILE A 168 6.25 7.83 11.23
CA ILE A 168 7.39 8.76 11.23
C ILE A 168 7.98 8.92 9.83
N GLU A 169 8.10 7.82 9.08
CA GLU A 169 8.61 7.87 7.70
C GLU A 169 7.71 8.72 6.80
N ILE A 170 6.38 8.52 6.88
CA ILE A 170 5.40 9.30 6.11
C ILE A 170 5.47 10.78 6.48
N ASP A 171 5.54 11.12 7.77
CA ASP A 171 5.65 12.51 8.23
C ASP A 171 6.95 13.16 7.77
N ASN A 172 8.08 12.48 7.89
CA ASN A 172 9.36 12.96 7.37
C ASN A 172 9.32 13.20 5.86
N GLN A 173 8.69 12.29 5.11
CA GLN A 173 8.58 12.40 3.67
C GLN A 173 7.67 13.58 3.28
N LEU A 174 6.54 13.75 3.95
CA LEU A 174 5.65 14.91 3.79
C LEU A 174 6.40 16.22 4.06
N ASN A 175 7.07 16.33 5.21
CA ASN A 175 7.81 17.53 5.58
C ASN A 175 8.94 17.86 4.58
N ASN A 176 9.61 16.84 4.04
CA ASN A 176 10.61 17.03 3.00
C ASN A 176 10.02 17.59 1.69
N ILE A 177 8.80 17.19 1.32
CA ILE A 177 8.09 17.76 0.17
C ILE A 177 7.67 19.19 0.46
N LEU A 178 7.09 19.45 1.63
CA LEU A 178 6.58 20.78 2.02
C LEU A 178 7.67 21.85 2.09
N LYS A 179 8.92 21.49 2.41
CA LYS A 179 10.08 22.41 2.36
C LYS A 179 10.24 23.12 1.00
N TYR A 180 9.84 22.48 -0.09
CA TYR A 180 9.91 23.10 -1.43
C TYR A 180 8.79 24.11 -1.66
N PHE A 181 7.66 23.98 -0.98
CA PHE A 181 6.54 24.92 -1.05
C PHE A 181 6.81 26.19 -0.25
N TYR A 182 7.39 26.04 0.94
CA TYR A 182 7.59 27.18 1.86
C TYR A 182 8.71 28.14 1.43
N LYS A 183 9.56 27.74 0.49
CA LYS A 183 10.60 28.64 -0.05
C LYS A 183 10.06 29.86 -0.81
N ASN A 184 8.82 29.82 -1.26
CA ASN A 184 8.27 30.86 -2.17
C ASN A 184 7.07 31.63 -1.57
N ASN A 185 6.70 31.46 -0.32
CA ASN A 185 5.59 32.13 0.42
C ASN A 185 4.22 32.21 -0.30
N ASN A 186 4.03 31.49 -1.41
CA ASN A 186 2.81 31.56 -2.23
C ASN A 186 1.79 30.46 -1.89
N PHE A 187 2.11 29.57 -0.94
CA PHE A 187 1.26 28.46 -0.57
C PHE A 187 0.90 28.53 0.91
N PRO A 188 -0.33 28.14 1.29
CA PRO A 188 -0.69 28.09 2.69
C PRO A 188 0.17 27.08 3.44
N ILE A 189 0.33 27.28 4.74
CA ILE A 189 1.08 26.36 5.59
C ILE A 189 0.18 25.17 5.96
N ILE A 190 0.60 23.95 5.61
CA ILE A 190 -0.03 22.72 6.07
C ILE A 190 0.58 22.36 7.42
N LYS A 191 -0.25 22.29 8.46
CA LYS A 191 0.14 21.84 9.78
C LYS A 191 -0.17 20.36 9.93
N SER A 192 0.85 19.51 9.95
CA SER A 192 0.72 18.07 10.26
C SER A 192 1.06 17.80 11.72
N VAL A 193 0.33 16.87 12.34
CA VAL A 193 0.60 16.39 13.69
C VAL A 193 0.77 14.87 13.63
N LEU A 194 1.86 14.39 14.24
CA LEU A 194 2.18 12.96 14.34
C LEU A 194 1.68 12.41 15.68
N LEU A 195 0.74 11.44 15.62
CA LEU A 195 0.13 10.81 16.79
C LEU A 195 0.56 9.34 16.90
N ILE A 196 1.56 9.08 17.73
CA ILE A 196 2.14 7.76 17.93
C ILE A 196 2.29 7.43 19.43
N GLY A 197 2.22 6.15 19.76
CA GLY A 197 2.49 5.67 21.10
C GLY A 197 3.96 5.90 21.51
N GLY A 198 4.25 5.96 22.82
CA GLY A 198 5.60 6.18 23.33
C GLY A 198 6.03 7.65 23.45
N VAL A 199 5.23 8.57 22.91
CA VAL A 199 5.37 10.03 23.12
C VAL A 199 4.30 10.48 24.10
N ASP A 200 4.61 11.46 24.97
CA ASP A 200 3.64 11.98 25.91
C ASP A 200 2.41 12.53 25.19
N ILE A 201 1.24 12.06 25.59
CA ILE A 201 -0.04 12.44 25.00
C ILE A 201 -0.33 13.94 25.21
N LYS A 202 0.11 14.53 26.33
CA LYS A 202 -0.07 15.96 26.61
C LYS A 202 0.64 16.83 25.59
N TYR A 203 1.86 16.43 25.18
CA TYR A 203 2.60 17.13 24.14
C TYR A 203 1.85 17.08 22.81
N GLN A 204 1.35 15.91 22.42
CA GLN A 204 0.58 15.74 21.18
C GLN A 204 -0.73 16.55 21.19
N ILE A 205 -1.39 16.65 22.33
CA ILE A 205 -2.58 17.50 22.51
C ILE A 205 -2.24 18.98 22.32
N ILE A 206 -1.12 19.44 22.86
CA ILE A 206 -0.65 20.82 22.66
C ILE A 206 -0.42 21.12 21.20
N GLU A 207 0.21 20.22 20.46
CA GLU A 207 0.43 20.38 19.01
C GLU A 207 -0.90 20.45 18.23
N ILE A 208 -1.89 19.60 18.57
CA ILE A 208 -3.23 19.67 17.96
C ILE A 208 -3.87 21.04 18.21
N ASN A 209 -3.80 21.56 19.45
CA ASN A 209 -4.40 22.84 19.84
C ASN A 209 -3.74 24.04 19.14
N ARG A 210 -2.48 23.93 18.71
CA ARG A 210 -1.80 24.94 17.87
C ARG A 210 -2.34 25.02 16.44
N GLY A 211 -3.29 24.15 16.11
CA GLY A 211 -3.91 24.01 14.79
C GLY A 211 -3.33 22.84 14.02
N CYS A 212 -4.23 22.06 13.41
CA CYS A 212 -3.89 20.83 12.71
C CYS A 212 -4.78 20.67 11.45
N ASN A 213 -4.14 20.54 10.28
CA ASN A 213 -4.84 20.24 9.03
C ASN A 213 -4.77 18.77 8.66
N LEU A 214 -3.71 18.08 9.09
CA LEU A 214 -3.44 16.69 8.81
C LEU A 214 -2.95 15.96 10.06
N ILE A 215 -3.51 14.80 10.32
CA ILE A 215 -3.03 13.86 11.33
C ILE A 215 -2.40 12.67 10.63
N ILE A 216 -1.20 12.28 11.06
CA ILE A 216 -0.55 11.01 10.72
C ILE A 216 -0.48 10.21 12.00
N ALA A 217 -1.09 9.03 12.06
CA ALA A 217 -1.29 8.34 13.33
C ALA A 217 -1.16 6.82 13.27
N THR A 218 -0.87 6.22 14.44
CA THR A 218 -1.16 4.81 14.71
C THR A 218 -2.56 4.68 15.33
N PRO A 219 -3.30 3.56 15.09
CA PRO A 219 -4.71 3.43 15.48
C PRO A 219 -4.98 3.65 16.96
N GLY A 220 -4.24 2.96 17.84
CA GLY A 220 -4.45 3.04 19.28
C GLY A 220 -4.32 4.48 19.80
N ARG A 221 -3.24 5.21 19.43
CA ARG A 221 -3.06 6.60 19.86
C ARG A 221 -4.14 7.54 19.27
N LEU A 222 -4.57 7.29 18.03
CA LEU A 222 -5.65 8.08 17.43
C LEU A 222 -6.97 7.88 18.19
N ASN A 223 -7.29 6.65 18.61
CA ASN A 223 -8.46 6.35 19.43
C ASN A 223 -8.38 7.05 20.79
N GLU A 224 -7.23 6.98 21.50
CA GLU A 224 -7.02 7.69 22.76
C GLU A 224 -7.31 9.20 22.62
N ILE A 225 -6.80 9.83 21.57
CA ILE A 225 -7.04 11.26 21.29
C ILE A 225 -8.51 11.53 20.96
N PHE A 226 -9.18 10.64 20.22
CA PHE A 226 -10.61 10.79 19.93
C PHE A 226 -11.49 10.74 21.19
N GLU A 227 -11.10 9.98 22.23
CA GLU A 227 -11.80 9.95 23.52
C GLU A 227 -11.70 11.30 24.26
N THR A 228 -10.63 12.07 24.06
CA THR A 228 -10.49 13.40 24.67
C THR A 228 -11.42 14.45 24.09
N LYS A 229 -12.08 14.17 22.94
CA LYS A 229 -13.00 15.07 22.21
C LYS A 229 -12.39 16.43 21.81
N ILE A 230 -11.06 16.55 21.80
CA ILE A 230 -10.36 17.78 21.41
C ILE A 230 -10.44 18.01 19.91
N ILE A 231 -10.53 16.92 19.10
CA ILE A 231 -10.55 16.99 17.65
C ILE A 231 -11.98 17.13 17.16
N ASN A 232 -12.21 18.13 16.30
CA ASN A 232 -13.48 18.25 15.58
C ASN A 232 -13.44 17.37 14.32
N LEU A 233 -14.27 16.30 14.30
CA LEU A 233 -14.34 15.32 13.23
C LEU A 233 -15.23 15.73 12.04
N ASN A 234 -15.99 16.83 12.15
CA ASN A 234 -16.99 17.23 11.15
C ASN A 234 -16.39 17.65 9.81
N ASN A 235 -15.12 18.09 9.82
CA ASN A 235 -14.45 18.67 8.65
C ASN A 235 -13.49 17.70 7.95
N ILE A 236 -13.45 16.43 8.38
CA ILE A 236 -12.60 15.42 7.75
C ILE A 236 -13.15 15.07 6.38
N LYS A 237 -12.34 15.27 5.35
CA LYS A 237 -12.70 15.06 3.96
C LYS A 237 -11.91 13.93 3.29
N ILE A 238 -10.79 13.52 3.87
CA ILE A 238 -9.95 12.43 3.33
C ILE A 238 -9.39 11.57 4.44
N LEU A 239 -9.53 10.27 4.28
CA LEU A 239 -8.96 9.24 5.14
C LEU A 239 -8.11 8.29 4.30
N ILE A 240 -6.85 8.15 4.64
CA ILE A 240 -5.90 7.26 3.99
C ILE A 240 -5.48 6.21 5.00
N ILE A 241 -5.53 4.94 4.62
CA ILE A 241 -5.02 3.83 5.42
C ILE A 241 -3.92 3.15 4.64
N ASN A 242 -2.72 3.20 5.18
CA ASN A 242 -1.53 2.62 4.57
C ASN A 242 -1.20 1.26 5.19
N GLN A 243 -0.83 0.27 4.37
CA GLN A 243 -0.57 -1.11 4.78
C GLN A 243 -1.75 -1.67 5.60
N THR A 244 -2.94 -1.61 5.02
CA THR A 244 -4.20 -1.90 5.70
C THR A 244 -4.27 -3.34 6.21
N GLU A 245 -3.65 -4.30 5.50
CA GLU A 245 -3.52 -5.71 5.92
C GLU A 245 -2.87 -5.85 7.29
N LYS A 246 -1.80 -5.12 7.55
CA LYS A 246 -1.08 -5.21 8.83
C LYS A 246 -1.88 -4.70 10.01
N LEU A 247 -2.75 -3.73 9.77
CA LEU A 247 -3.60 -3.17 10.81
C LEU A 247 -4.64 -4.16 11.31
N ILE A 248 -5.08 -5.07 10.46
CA ILE A 248 -6.06 -6.10 10.82
C ILE A 248 -5.37 -7.30 11.48
N ASN A 249 -4.22 -7.72 10.95
CA ASN A 249 -3.43 -8.83 11.51
C ASN A 249 -2.91 -8.54 12.94
N ILE A 250 -2.68 -7.26 13.29
CA ILE A 250 -2.18 -6.84 14.62
C ILE A 250 -3.33 -6.60 15.63
N ASN A 251 -4.52 -7.14 15.40
CA ASN A 251 -5.71 -6.93 16.23
C ASN A 251 -6.20 -5.47 16.38
N PHE A 252 -5.83 -4.60 15.43
CA PHE A 252 -6.37 -3.24 15.38
C PHE A 252 -7.70 -3.14 14.64
N GLU A 253 -8.35 -4.27 14.34
CA GLU A 253 -9.65 -4.29 13.64
C GLU A 253 -10.71 -3.47 14.39
N GLU A 254 -10.80 -3.67 15.71
CA GLU A 254 -11.73 -2.92 16.56
C GLU A 254 -11.38 -1.43 16.59
N ASP A 255 -10.10 -1.10 16.69
CA ASP A 255 -9.64 0.29 16.70
C ASP A 255 -9.99 1.01 15.41
N ILE A 256 -9.73 0.38 14.28
CA ILE A 256 -10.08 0.93 12.96
C ILE A 256 -11.58 1.07 12.82
N PHE A 257 -12.35 0.06 13.23
CA PHE A 257 -13.79 0.12 13.18
C PHE A 257 -14.34 1.26 14.04
N ASN A 258 -13.79 1.46 15.23
CA ASN A 258 -14.15 2.56 16.12
C ASN A 258 -13.81 3.93 15.49
N ILE A 259 -12.63 4.07 14.88
CA ILE A 259 -12.23 5.27 14.16
C ILE A 259 -13.23 5.57 13.03
N PHE A 260 -13.53 4.58 12.21
CA PHE A 260 -14.52 4.74 11.14
C PHE A 260 -15.90 5.13 11.65
N LYS A 261 -16.38 4.44 12.68
CA LYS A 261 -17.69 4.72 13.28
C LYS A 261 -17.76 6.16 13.80
N LYS A 262 -16.70 6.65 14.43
CA LYS A 262 -16.63 8.04 14.90
C LYS A 262 -16.63 9.01 13.72
N ILE A 263 -15.74 8.83 12.73
CA ILE A 263 -15.64 9.71 11.56
C ILE A 263 -16.94 9.71 10.75
N THR A 264 -17.53 8.55 10.48
CA THR A 264 -18.75 8.44 9.68
C THR A 264 -19.98 8.96 10.41
N LYS A 265 -20.09 8.80 11.73
CA LYS A 265 -21.19 9.35 12.52
C LYS A 265 -21.30 10.86 12.37
N PHE A 266 -20.16 11.56 12.36
CA PHE A 266 -20.11 13.02 12.21
C PHE A 266 -20.25 13.48 10.76
N ASN A 267 -19.94 12.62 9.78
CA ASN A 267 -20.00 12.93 8.34
C ASN A 267 -21.20 12.27 7.61
N TYR A 268 -22.16 11.71 8.34
CA TYR A 268 -23.27 10.92 7.77
C TYR A 268 -24.11 11.68 6.73
N ASN A 269 -24.26 13.00 6.91
CA ASN A 269 -25.01 13.87 5.99
C ASN A 269 -24.16 14.45 4.84
N ASN A 270 -22.85 14.29 4.89
CA ASN A 270 -21.94 14.81 3.87
C ASN A 270 -21.27 13.63 3.15
N ASN A 271 -21.76 13.26 1.97
CA ASN A 271 -21.15 12.29 1.05
C ASN A 271 -19.73 12.71 0.55
N ASN A 272 -19.03 13.54 1.32
CA ASN A 272 -17.78 14.19 0.90
C ASN A 272 -16.52 13.55 1.44
N LEU A 273 -16.62 12.48 2.25
CA LEU A 273 -15.47 11.77 2.77
C LEU A 273 -14.89 10.84 1.70
N GLN A 274 -13.66 11.09 1.29
CA GLN A 274 -12.87 10.19 0.45
C GLN A 274 -12.08 9.23 1.30
N ILE A 275 -12.12 7.94 0.97
CA ILE A 275 -11.37 6.88 1.65
C ILE A 275 -10.44 6.20 0.65
N CYS A 276 -9.15 6.14 0.99
CA CYS A 276 -8.12 5.50 0.19
C CYS A 276 -7.43 4.41 1.01
N LEU A 277 -7.58 3.17 0.58
CA LEU A 277 -6.98 2.00 1.22
C LEU A 277 -5.81 1.50 0.37
N PHE A 278 -4.67 1.30 1.01
CA PHE A 278 -3.46 0.77 0.38
C PHE A 278 -3.13 -0.58 1.01
N PHE A 279 -3.11 -1.61 0.17
CA PHE A 279 -2.81 -2.99 0.54
C PHE A 279 -1.55 -3.48 -0.17
N THR A 280 -0.85 -4.39 0.46
CA THR A 280 0.11 -5.27 -0.20
C THR A 280 -0.60 -6.50 -0.73
N ILE A 281 -1.46 -7.11 0.08
CA ILE A 281 -2.29 -8.26 -0.26
C ILE A 281 -3.72 -7.99 0.22
N LEU A 282 -4.71 -8.39 -0.57
CA LEU A 282 -6.11 -8.30 -0.19
C LEU A 282 -6.66 -9.70 0.07
N SER A 283 -6.96 -10.03 1.32
CA SER A 283 -7.64 -11.27 1.70
C SER A 283 -9.17 -11.10 1.72
N ASN A 284 -9.87 -12.25 1.73
CA ASN A 284 -11.34 -12.25 1.83
C ASN A 284 -11.84 -11.65 3.16
N GLU A 285 -11.06 -11.75 4.23
CA GLU A 285 -11.39 -11.18 5.54
C GLU A 285 -11.39 -9.66 5.47
N PHE A 286 -10.39 -9.06 4.84
CA PHE A 286 -10.32 -7.62 4.61
C PHE A 286 -11.52 -7.12 3.80
N CYS A 287 -11.93 -7.89 2.78
CA CYS A 287 -13.13 -7.55 2.03
C CYS A 287 -14.38 -7.45 2.92
N LYS A 288 -14.56 -8.40 3.86
CA LYS A 288 -15.71 -8.39 4.78
C LYS A 288 -15.71 -7.17 5.70
N VAL A 289 -14.54 -6.78 6.22
CA VAL A 289 -14.42 -5.62 7.13
C VAL A 289 -14.77 -4.32 6.40
N PHE A 290 -14.18 -4.09 5.24
CA PHE A 290 -14.34 -2.82 4.52
C PHE A 290 -15.63 -2.71 3.70
N GLN A 291 -16.32 -3.82 3.42
CA GLN A 291 -17.67 -3.82 2.81
C GLN A 291 -18.66 -2.88 3.51
N ARG A 292 -18.53 -2.80 4.84
CA ARG A 292 -19.46 -1.99 5.66
C ARG A 292 -19.17 -0.50 5.58
N ILE A 293 -17.96 -0.14 5.12
CA ILE A 293 -17.40 1.21 5.24
C ILE A 293 -17.36 1.92 3.89
N LEU A 294 -16.90 1.22 2.84
CA LEU A 294 -16.72 1.82 1.52
C LEU A 294 -17.99 1.73 0.67
N ASN A 295 -18.24 2.79 -0.07
CA ASN A 295 -19.28 2.82 -1.07
C ASN A 295 -18.65 2.89 -2.47
N LYS A 296 -18.86 1.84 -3.28
CA LYS A 296 -18.43 1.73 -4.69
C LYS A 296 -16.96 2.16 -4.92
N PRO A 297 -15.97 1.55 -4.25
CA PRO A 297 -14.58 1.90 -4.42
C PRO A 297 -14.07 1.47 -5.81
N ILE A 298 -13.04 2.16 -6.30
CA ILE A 298 -12.26 1.71 -7.45
C ILE A 298 -11.17 0.77 -6.94
N LEU A 299 -11.16 -0.45 -7.44
CA LEU A 299 -10.10 -1.42 -7.19
C LEU A 299 -9.02 -1.26 -8.24
N ILE A 300 -7.79 -1.07 -7.80
CA ILE A 300 -6.59 -0.97 -8.64
C ILE A 300 -5.62 -2.05 -8.19
N LYS A 301 -5.31 -2.99 -9.07
CA LYS A 301 -4.45 -4.12 -8.76
C LYS A 301 -3.42 -4.33 -9.86
N ASN A 302 -2.15 -4.48 -9.49
CA ASN A 302 -1.13 -4.93 -10.43
C ASN A 302 -1.35 -6.41 -10.76
N LYS A 303 -1.47 -6.77 -12.05
CA LYS A 303 -1.67 -8.16 -12.50
C LYS A 303 -0.45 -9.04 -12.26
N ASN A 304 0.73 -8.44 -12.23
CA ASN A 304 1.99 -9.15 -12.02
C ASN A 304 2.34 -9.29 -10.53
N LEU A 305 1.39 -9.01 -9.62
CA LEU A 305 1.61 -9.12 -8.19
C LEU A 305 2.22 -10.47 -7.77
N PHE A 306 2.01 -11.52 -8.57
CA PHE A 306 2.37 -12.89 -8.23
C PHE A 306 2.94 -13.68 -9.42
N ASN A 307 3.78 -13.07 -10.25
CA ASN A 307 4.40 -13.84 -11.33
C ASN A 307 5.67 -14.59 -10.84
N PHE A 308 5.54 -15.31 -9.73
CA PHE A 308 6.57 -16.19 -9.19
C PHE A 308 6.66 -17.55 -9.91
N ASN A 309 5.97 -17.71 -11.05
CA ASN A 309 5.98 -18.95 -11.85
C ASN A 309 7.40 -19.39 -12.29
N LYS A 310 8.37 -18.49 -12.21
CA LYS A 310 9.78 -18.80 -12.52
C LYS A 310 10.57 -19.28 -11.31
N ILE A 311 10.05 -19.08 -10.09
CA ILE A 311 10.71 -19.44 -8.84
C ILE A 311 10.18 -20.78 -8.38
N LYS A 312 11.06 -21.78 -8.32
CA LYS A 312 10.69 -23.08 -7.76
C LYS A 312 10.58 -22.96 -6.25
N GLN A 313 9.40 -23.30 -5.71
CA GLN A 313 9.13 -23.26 -4.28
C GLN A 313 9.07 -24.69 -3.73
N ASN A 314 9.95 -25.00 -2.78
CA ASN A 314 9.98 -26.28 -2.08
C ASN A 314 9.60 -26.06 -0.61
N PHE A 315 8.78 -26.95 -0.08
CA PHE A 315 8.37 -26.95 1.31
C PHE A 315 8.84 -28.23 1.96
N GLU A 316 9.58 -28.11 3.08
CA GLU A 316 10.13 -29.23 3.83
C GLU A 316 9.53 -29.22 5.24
N ILE A 317 8.76 -30.26 5.58
CA ILE A 317 8.21 -30.43 6.93
C ILE A 317 9.28 -31.05 7.81
N ILE A 318 9.72 -30.36 8.85
CA ILE A 318 10.92 -30.71 9.61
C ILE A 318 10.66 -30.60 11.10
N ASP A 319 11.32 -31.50 11.85
CA ASP A 319 11.54 -31.34 13.28
C ASP A 319 12.81 -30.50 13.53
N ASN A 320 12.80 -29.67 14.57
CA ASN A 320 13.86 -28.67 14.81
C ASN A 320 15.29 -29.24 14.84
N ASP A 321 15.47 -30.47 15.32
CA ASP A 321 16.79 -31.10 15.49
C ASP A 321 17.52 -31.38 14.16
N ASN A 322 16.80 -31.45 13.05
CA ASN A 322 17.36 -31.82 11.76
C ASN A 322 17.60 -30.64 10.80
N LYS A 323 17.18 -29.42 11.18
CA LYS A 323 17.27 -28.24 10.30
C LYS A 323 18.70 -27.96 9.81
N MET A 324 19.69 -28.03 10.71
CA MET A 324 21.09 -27.70 10.39
C MET A 324 21.72 -28.68 9.40
N LEU A 325 21.43 -29.98 9.52
CA LEU A 325 21.92 -31.00 8.58
C LEU A 325 21.30 -30.81 7.20
N LEU A 326 20.02 -30.48 7.15
CA LEU A 326 19.33 -30.25 5.87
C LEU A 326 19.87 -29.03 5.15
N ILE A 327 20.14 -27.93 5.86
CA ILE A 327 20.76 -26.76 5.22
C ILE A 327 22.12 -27.10 4.62
N LEU A 328 23.00 -27.81 5.33
CA LEU A 328 24.27 -28.21 4.78
C LEU A 328 24.11 -29.04 3.50
N ASN A 329 23.13 -29.96 3.48
CA ASN A 329 22.82 -30.75 2.29
C ASN A 329 22.29 -29.88 1.13
N LEU A 330 21.50 -28.85 1.42
CA LEU A 330 21.00 -27.90 0.44
C LEU A 330 22.14 -27.02 -0.12
N LEU A 331 23.03 -26.51 0.74
CA LEU A 331 24.19 -25.72 0.34
C LEU A 331 25.16 -26.51 -0.56
N ASN A 332 25.30 -27.80 -0.34
CA ASN A 332 26.09 -28.66 -1.20
C ASN A 332 25.48 -28.90 -2.60
N LYS A 333 24.16 -28.75 -2.71
CA LYS A 333 23.39 -28.98 -3.96
C LYS A 333 23.16 -27.73 -4.78
N THR A 334 23.26 -26.56 -4.17
CA THR A 334 22.94 -25.28 -4.82
C THR A 334 24.15 -24.37 -4.90
N PRO A 335 24.44 -23.79 -6.07
CA PRO A 335 25.57 -22.87 -6.21
C PRO A 335 25.33 -21.57 -5.45
N PRO A 336 26.36 -20.93 -4.90
CA PRO A 336 26.28 -19.61 -4.31
C PRO A 336 25.87 -18.56 -5.38
N PRO A 337 25.35 -17.38 -4.99
CA PRO A 337 25.08 -16.94 -3.63
C PRO A 337 23.74 -17.46 -3.07
N VAL A 338 23.74 -17.77 -1.77
CA VAL A 338 22.57 -18.24 -1.03
C VAL A 338 22.20 -17.25 0.08
N LEU A 339 20.91 -17.00 0.25
CA LEU A 339 20.37 -16.16 1.31
C LEU A 339 19.51 -16.99 2.25
N ILE A 340 19.80 -16.94 3.56
CA ILE A 340 19.06 -17.68 4.59
C ILE A 340 18.34 -16.69 5.49
N PHE A 341 17.05 -16.92 5.70
CA PHE A 341 16.22 -16.11 6.60
C PHE A 341 15.95 -16.86 7.90
N CYS A 342 16.24 -16.19 9.02
CA CYS A 342 15.90 -16.64 10.38
C CYS A 342 15.02 -15.57 11.05
N GLU A 343 14.26 -15.99 12.05
CA GLU A 343 13.39 -15.07 12.80
C GLU A 343 14.21 -14.24 13.79
N ASN A 344 15.13 -14.88 14.52
CA ASN A 344 15.85 -14.28 15.62
C ASN A 344 17.30 -13.92 15.27
N LYS A 345 17.77 -12.78 15.79
CA LYS A 345 19.18 -12.36 15.61
C LYS A 345 20.20 -13.34 16.19
N THR A 346 19.89 -13.95 17.34
CA THR A 346 20.76 -14.93 18.00
C THR A 346 20.97 -16.18 17.14
N GLU A 347 19.92 -16.65 16.47
CA GLU A 347 20.00 -17.75 15.51
C GLU A 347 20.84 -17.40 14.29
N VAL A 348 20.69 -16.16 13.78
CA VAL A 348 21.49 -15.65 12.66
C VAL A 348 22.99 -15.72 12.98
N GLU A 349 23.39 -15.27 14.17
CA GLU A 349 24.78 -15.32 14.62
C GLU A 349 25.27 -16.76 14.81
N THR A 350 24.51 -17.60 15.54
CA THR A 350 24.85 -18.99 15.83
C THR A 350 25.01 -19.84 14.56
N ILE A 351 24.09 -19.69 13.59
CA ILE A 351 24.18 -20.40 12.31
C ILE A 351 25.39 -19.94 11.51
N THR A 352 25.70 -18.64 11.55
CA THR A 352 26.87 -18.10 10.85
C THR A 352 28.15 -18.66 11.45
N GLU A 353 28.32 -18.68 12.76
CA GLU A 353 29.49 -19.28 13.44
C GLU A 353 29.61 -20.75 13.10
N TYR A 354 28.53 -21.51 13.12
CA TYR A 354 28.55 -22.92 12.74
C TYR A 354 29.04 -23.13 11.30
N PHE A 355 28.59 -22.29 10.35
CA PHE A 355 29.01 -22.38 8.95
C PHE A 355 30.48 -22.01 8.77
N LEU A 356 30.98 -21.00 9.48
CA LEU A 356 32.40 -20.63 9.47
C LEU A 356 33.30 -21.77 10.00
N LEU A 357 32.88 -22.48 11.07
CA LEU A 357 33.54 -23.66 11.59
C LEU A 357 33.60 -24.82 10.59
N LYS A 358 32.58 -24.91 9.71
CA LYS A 358 32.55 -25.90 8.59
C LYS A 358 33.28 -25.44 7.34
N GLY A 359 33.97 -24.29 7.37
CA GLY A 359 34.72 -23.75 6.23
C GLY A 359 33.85 -23.06 5.16
N ILE A 360 32.56 -22.82 5.42
CA ILE A 360 31.68 -22.10 4.50
C ILE A 360 31.90 -20.60 4.65
N LYS A 361 32.07 -19.88 3.54
CA LYS A 361 32.24 -18.41 3.55
C LYS A 361 30.91 -17.71 3.83
N ALA A 362 30.48 -17.71 5.10
CA ALA A 362 29.23 -17.09 5.55
C ALA A 362 29.45 -15.68 6.09
N CYS A 363 28.38 -14.88 6.08
CA CYS A 363 28.26 -13.61 6.79
C CYS A 363 26.82 -13.42 7.26
N PHE A 364 26.61 -12.48 8.19
CA PHE A 364 25.30 -12.25 8.76
C PHE A 364 24.89 -10.78 8.74
N LEU A 365 23.56 -10.53 8.76
CA LEU A 365 23.02 -9.18 8.76
C LEU A 365 21.72 -9.11 9.59
N HIS A 366 21.66 -8.21 10.58
CA HIS A 366 20.46 -7.92 11.35
C HIS A 366 20.41 -6.44 11.81
N GLY A 367 19.27 -6.03 12.35
CA GLY A 367 18.99 -4.62 12.64
C GLY A 367 19.84 -3.97 13.74
N GLU A 368 20.54 -4.71 14.58
CA GLU A 368 21.38 -4.16 15.66
C GLU A 368 22.82 -3.88 15.25
N LEU A 369 23.23 -4.31 14.06
CA LEU A 369 24.56 -4.00 13.54
C LEU A 369 24.72 -2.51 13.26
N ASN A 370 25.93 -1.98 13.50
CA ASN A 370 26.29 -0.62 13.12
C ASN A 370 26.21 -0.43 11.59
N GLU A 371 25.82 0.77 11.15
CA GLU A 371 25.61 1.07 9.73
C GLU A 371 26.87 0.78 8.88
N ASN A 372 28.05 1.13 9.37
CA ASN A 372 29.31 0.86 8.68
C ASN A 372 29.56 -0.65 8.45
N ASN A 373 29.26 -1.47 9.46
CA ASN A 373 29.38 -2.92 9.37
C ASN A 373 28.36 -3.50 8.37
N ARG A 374 27.13 -3.00 8.35
CA ARG A 374 26.12 -3.41 7.38
C ARG A 374 26.56 -3.15 5.94
N ILE A 375 27.08 -1.96 5.68
CA ILE A 375 27.58 -1.56 4.36
C ILE A 375 28.74 -2.46 3.94
N LYS A 376 29.67 -2.76 4.85
CA LYS A 376 30.81 -3.65 4.59
C LYS A 376 30.36 -5.07 4.22
N ILE A 377 29.47 -5.66 5.02
CA ILE A 377 28.95 -7.01 4.81
C ILE A 377 28.22 -7.11 3.47
N LEU A 378 27.37 -6.13 3.16
CA LEU A 378 26.64 -6.09 1.88
C LEU A 378 27.58 -5.97 0.68
N ARG A 379 28.65 -5.19 0.79
CA ARG A 379 29.70 -5.10 -0.26
C ARG A 379 30.43 -6.42 -0.43
N GLU A 380 30.81 -7.09 0.66
CA GLU A 380 31.49 -8.40 0.60
C GLU A 380 30.58 -9.44 -0.08
N PHE A 381 29.30 -9.47 0.25
CA PHE A 381 28.35 -10.40 -0.35
C PHE A 381 28.07 -10.06 -1.83
N ASN A 382 27.85 -8.79 -2.17
CA ASN A 382 27.64 -8.36 -3.55
C ASN A 382 28.85 -8.60 -4.46
N ASN A 383 30.05 -8.59 -3.91
CA ASN A 383 31.28 -8.88 -4.63
C ASN A 383 31.63 -10.40 -4.68
N ASN A 384 30.70 -11.27 -4.25
CA ASN A 384 30.90 -12.73 -4.18
C ASN A 384 32.10 -13.17 -3.31
N LEU A 385 32.50 -12.35 -2.33
CA LEU A 385 33.54 -12.73 -1.35
C LEU A 385 32.98 -13.65 -0.26
N LYS A 386 31.65 -13.66 -0.13
CA LYS A 386 30.86 -14.52 0.76
C LYS A 386 29.84 -15.31 -0.05
N ASP A 387 29.72 -16.60 0.25
CA ASP A 387 28.88 -17.55 -0.46
C ASP A 387 27.46 -17.57 0.11
N VAL A 388 27.33 -17.34 1.44
CA VAL A 388 26.07 -17.40 2.18
C VAL A 388 25.90 -16.15 3.02
N LEU A 389 24.71 -15.53 2.92
CA LEU A 389 24.28 -14.47 3.81
C LEU A 389 23.10 -14.97 4.67
N ILE A 390 23.23 -14.86 5.99
CA ILE A 390 22.18 -15.21 6.94
C ILE A 390 21.60 -13.91 7.50
N SER A 391 20.29 -13.77 7.51
CA SER A 391 19.67 -12.52 7.98
C SER A 391 18.27 -12.72 8.56
N THR A 392 17.84 -11.72 9.34
CA THR A 392 16.44 -11.55 9.69
C THR A 392 15.70 -10.81 8.57
N ASP A 393 14.37 -10.68 8.69
CA ASP A 393 13.53 -9.88 7.78
C ASP A 393 13.91 -8.39 7.71
N PHE A 394 14.90 -7.97 8.49
CA PHE A 394 15.52 -6.63 8.38
C PHE A 394 15.95 -6.29 6.94
N ILE A 395 16.45 -7.29 6.19
CA ILE A 395 16.85 -7.12 4.78
C ILE A 395 15.68 -6.66 3.89
N ASN A 396 14.46 -7.04 4.23
CA ASN A 396 13.27 -6.67 3.47
C ASN A 396 12.94 -5.16 3.53
N LYS A 397 13.59 -4.43 4.46
CA LYS A 397 13.40 -2.96 4.65
C LYS A 397 14.26 -2.12 3.69
N GLY A 398 14.26 -2.45 2.40
CA GLY A 398 14.85 -1.60 1.36
C GLY A 398 16.31 -1.90 1.01
N ILE A 399 16.84 -3.07 1.40
CA ILE A 399 18.16 -3.54 0.94
C ILE A 399 17.97 -4.28 -0.38
N ASN A 400 18.64 -3.77 -1.43
CA ASN A 400 18.69 -4.40 -2.74
C ASN A 400 20.07 -5.03 -2.94
N PHE A 401 20.08 -6.25 -3.48
CA PHE A 401 21.30 -6.93 -3.88
C PHE A 401 21.64 -6.58 -5.33
N GLU A 402 22.93 -6.39 -5.60
CA GLU A 402 23.43 -6.16 -6.96
C GLU A 402 23.65 -7.48 -7.70
N ILE A 403 23.69 -8.60 -6.95
CA ILE A 403 23.88 -9.96 -7.45
C ILE A 403 22.55 -10.73 -7.50
N LYS A 404 22.50 -11.73 -8.37
CA LYS A 404 21.37 -12.66 -8.46
C LYS A 404 21.52 -13.76 -7.41
N ILE A 405 20.57 -13.83 -6.49
CA ILE A 405 20.53 -14.86 -5.46
C ILE A 405 19.95 -16.14 -6.05
N ASN A 406 20.73 -17.22 -6.06
CA ASN A 406 20.33 -18.48 -6.65
C ASN A 406 19.33 -19.26 -5.80
N HIS A 407 19.50 -19.21 -4.48
CA HIS A 407 18.65 -19.92 -3.54
C HIS A 407 18.34 -19.06 -2.31
N VAL A 408 17.07 -18.97 -1.97
CA VAL A 408 16.60 -18.41 -0.70
C VAL A 408 16.12 -19.57 0.17
N ILE A 409 16.60 -19.65 1.40
CA ILE A 409 16.19 -20.65 2.38
C ILE A 409 15.51 -19.95 3.54
N ASN A 410 14.24 -20.25 3.76
CA ASN A 410 13.52 -19.82 4.96
C ASN A 410 13.78 -20.87 6.05
N PHE A 411 14.79 -20.61 6.89
CA PHE A 411 15.10 -21.46 8.06
C PHE A 411 13.96 -21.48 9.04
N ASP A 412 13.35 -20.31 9.26
CA ASP A 412 12.12 -20.18 9.97
C ASP A 412 11.01 -19.69 9.03
N PHE A 413 9.84 -20.29 9.22
CA PHE A 413 8.66 -19.87 8.49
C PHE A 413 8.32 -18.42 8.90
N PRO A 414 8.10 -17.51 7.94
CA PRO A 414 7.80 -16.12 8.28
C PRO A 414 6.47 -16.01 9.01
N LEU A 415 6.40 -15.10 9.99
CA LEU A 415 5.20 -14.86 10.80
C LEU A 415 4.06 -14.21 10.00
N GLU A 416 4.38 -13.57 8.89
CA GLU A 416 3.43 -12.88 8.00
C GLU A 416 3.65 -13.33 6.55
N ILE A 417 2.56 -13.50 5.81
CA ILE A 417 2.63 -13.90 4.39
C ILE A 417 3.34 -12.83 3.54
N GLU A 418 3.26 -11.56 3.92
CA GLU A 418 3.95 -10.46 3.27
C GLU A 418 5.47 -10.65 3.32
N ASN A 419 6.00 -11.09 4.47
CA ASN A 419 7.42 -11.40 4.61
C ASN A 419 7.81 -12.59 3.73
N TYR A 420 6.96 -13.61 3.63
CA TYR A 420 7.18 -14.73 2.71
C TYR A 420 7.34 -14.25 1.27
N ILE A 421 6.44 -13.40 0.81
CA ILE A 421 6.48 -12.84 -0.55
C ILE A 421 7.74 -12.00 -0.76
N LEU A 422 8.10 -11.15 0.22
CA LEU A 422 9.32 -10.34 0.15
C LEU A 422 10.61 -11.19 0.11
N ARG A 423 10.61 -12.35 0.78
CA ARG A 423 11.71 -13.31 0.72
C ARG A 423 11.75 -14.02 -0.64
N LEU A 424 10.59 -14.37 -1.22
CA LEU A 424 10.49 -14.90 -2.59
C LEU A 424 11.09 -13.94 -3.62
N GLU A 425 10.80 -12.64 -3.52
CA GLU A 425 11.31 -11.61 -4.43
C GLU A 425 12.84 -11.51 -4.44
N LYS A 426 13.51 -11.97 -3.38
CA LYS A 426 14.99 -11.98 -3.34
C LYS A 426 15.61 -13.12 -4.15
N SER A 427 14.85 -14.17 -4.45
CA SER A 427 15.34 -15.32 -5.22
C SER A 427 15.13 -15.16 -6.72
N ASN A 428 16.07 -15.68 -7.50
CA ASN A 428 15.91 -15.79 -8.96
C ASN A 428 15.49 -17.19 -9.42
N ASN A 429 15.77 -18.26 -8.64
CA ASN A 429 15.59 -19.64 -9.09
C ASN A 429 14.81 -20.52 -8.11
N LEU A 430 15.23 -20.58 -6.86
CA LEU A 430 14.77 -21.57 -5.89
C LEU A 430 14.50 -20.93 -4.53
N VAL A 431 13.40 -21.29 -3.92
CA VAL A 431 13.12 -21.00 -2.51
C VAL A 431 12.77 -22.29 -1.79
N THR A 432 13.44 -22.57 -0.68
CA THR A 432 13.11 -23.71 0.20
C THR A 432 12.65 -23.17 1.53
N THR A 433 11.47 -23.61 1.97
CA THR A 433 10.87 -23.14 3.21
C THR A 433 10.69 -24.30 4.17
N PHE A 434 11.26 -24.18 5.36
CA PHE A 434 11.07 -25.16 6.44
C PHE A 434 9.79 -24.87 7.20
N ILE A 435 8.97 -25.91 7.35
CA ILE A 435 7.70 -25.86 8.04
C ILE A 435 7.81 -26.73 9.30
N ASN A 436 7.67 -26.12 10.46
CA ASN A 436 7.60 -26.83 11.73
C ASN A 436 6.19 -27.43 11.91
N LYS A 437 6.07 -28.56 12.60
CA LYS A 437 4.78 -29.21 12.87
C LYS A 437 3.82 -28.33 13.70
N ASN A 438 4.34 -27.37 14.46
CA ASN A 438 3.59 -26.50 15.37
C ASN A 438 3.35 -25.08 14.81
N ILE A 439 3.25 -24.93 13.48
CA ILE A 439 2.97 -23.62 12.85
C ILE A 439 1.52 -23.22 13.08
N ASP A 440 1.29 -21.93 13.22
CA ASP A 440 -0.03 -21.32 13.31
C ASP A 440 -0.86 -21.65 12.05
N GLU A 441 -2.04 -22.20 12.25
CA GLU A 441 -2.96 -22.57 11.17
C GLU A 441 -3.37 -21.35 10.33
N ALA A 442 -3.43 -20.16 10.91
CA ALA A 442 -3.78 -18.93 10.19
C ALA A 442 -2.77 -18.64 9.08
N ILE A 443 -1.47 -18.71 9.38
CA ILE A 443 -0.41 -18.44 8.41
C ILE A 443 -0.36 -19.53 7.32
N LEU A 444 -0.59 -20.79 7.70
CA LEU A 444 -0.70 -21.88 6.73
C LEU A 444 -1.89 -21.70 5.78
N ASN A 445 -2.98 -21.17 6.26
CA ASN A 445 -4.16 -20.88 5.42
C ASN A 445 -3.88 -19.70 4.48
N ASP A 446 -3.19 -18.67 4.93
CA ASP A 446 -2.75 -17.54 4.08
C ASP A 446 -1.77 -18.03 3.01
N LEU A 447 -0.84 -18.93 3.35
CA LEU A 447 0.08 -19.53 2.37
C LEU A 447 -0.68 -20.41 1.36
N LYS A 448 -1.60 -21.26 1.80
CA LYS A 448 -2.43 -22.09 0.91
C LYS A 448 -3.25 -21.20 -0.04
N TYR A 449 -3.81 -20.12 0.49
CA TYR A 449 -4.54 -19.15 -0.28
C TYR A 449 -3.63 -18.48 -1.34
N PHE A 450 -2.42 -18.07 -0.96
CA PHE A 450 -1.42 -17.51 -1.86
C PHE A 450 -1.00 -18.49 -2.96
N LEU A 451 -0.69 -19.74 -2.60
CA LEU A 451 -0.27 -20.77 -3.56
C LEU A 451 -1.41 -21.20 -4.51
N ASN A 452 -2.64 -21.32 -4.03
CA ASN A 452 -3.81 -21.59 -4.87
C ASN A 452 -4.08 -20.45 -5.85
N PHE A 453 -3.81 -19.23 -5.43
CA PHE A 453 -3.90 -18.04 -6.26
C PHE A 453 -2.88 -18.08 -7.43
N GLU A 454 -1.67 -18.64 -7.21
CA GLU A 454 -0.66 -18.82 -8.25
C GLU A 454 -1.00 -19.95 -9.23
N THR A 455 -1.54 -21.07 -8.74
CA THR A 455 -1.78 -22.26 -9.55
C THR A 455 -3.05 -22.17 -10.39
N ASN A 456 -4.08 -21.49 -9.91
CA ASN A 456 -5.36 -21.33 -10.59
C ASN A 456 -5.44 -19.96 -11.27
N LYS A 457 -4.86 -19.84 -12.46
CA LYS A 457 -4.98 -18.63 -13.31
C LYS A 457 -6.43 -18.24 -13.62
N ASN A 458 -7.40 -19.12 -13.40
CA ASN A 458 -8.83 -18.88 -13.62
C ASN A 458 -9.60 -18.57 -12.32
N ASP A 459 -9.10 -18.94 -11.16
CA ASP A 459 -9.65 -18.54 -9.85
C ASP A 459 -8.97 -17.25 -9.35
N TYR A 460 -9.02 -16.20 -10.18
CA TYR A 460 -9.14 -14.90 -9.56
C TYR A 460 -10.21 -15.06 -8.49
N ILE A 461 -9.91 -14.72 -7.22
CA ILE A 461 -10.97 -14.42 -6.28
C ILE A 461 -12.04 -13.80 -7.14
N HIS A 462 -13.23 -14.41 -7.15
CA HIS A 462 -14.36 -13.80 -7.84
C HIS A 462 -14.57 -12.44 -7.14
N LEU A 463 -13.73 -11.48 -7.49
CA LEU A 463 -13.94 -10.06 -7.23
C LEU A 463 -15.09 -9.64 -8.16
N VAL A 464 -16.16 -10.46 -8.13
CA VAL A 464 -17.41 -10.09 -8.73
C VAL A 464 -17.94 -8.96 -7.88
N GLU A 465 -18.08 -7.83 -8.51
CA GLU A 465 -18.70 -6.68 -7.90
C GLU A 465 -20.12 -7.05 -7.51
N CYS A 466 -20.46 -6.90 -6.24
CA CYS A 466 -21.82 -7.13 -5.78
C CYS A 466 -22.75 -6.11 -6.43
N PRO A 467 -23.78 -6.52 -7.20
CA PRO A 467 -24.64 -5.59 -7.94
C PRO A 467 -25.43 -4.65 -7.03
N PHE A 468 -25.54 -4.97 -5.74
CA PHE A 468 -26.26 -4.16 -4.78
C PHE A 468 -25.38 -3.12 -4.07
N CYS A 469 -24.25 -3.53 -3.50
CA CYS A 469 -23.41 -2.63 -2.71
C CYS A 469 -22.15 -2.15 -3.43
N GLY A 470 -21.86 -2.68 -4.62
CA GLY A 470 -20.67 -2.36 -5.39
C GLY A 470 -19.37 -2.86 -4.75
N TRP A 471 -19.43 -3.77 -3.78
CA TRP A 471 -18.26 -4.34 -3.12
C TRP A 471 -17.85 -5.69 -3.75
N TYR A 472 -16.58 -6.05 -3.59
CA TYR A 472 -15.99 -7.25 -4.16
C TYR A 472 -15.96 -8.42 -3.17
N GLY A 473 -15.89 -9.67 -3.68
CA GLY A 473 -15.66 -10.87 -2.89
C GLY A 473 -16.91 -11.50 -2.27
N HIS A 474 -18.13 -11.06 -2.66
CA HIS A 474 -19.38 -11.72 -2.27
C HIS A 474 -20.48 -11.53 -3.32
N ASN A 475 -21.40 -12.46 -3.35
CA ASN A 475 -22.61 -12.40 -4.19
C ASN A 475 -23.74 -11.63 -3.50
N LEU A 476 -24.80 -11.29 -4.28
CA LEU A 476 -25.99 -10.60 -3.78
C LEU A 476 -26.58 -11.27 -2.53
N ASN A 477 -26.64 -12.61 -2.51
CA ASN A 477 -27.18 -13.39 -1.39
C ASN A 477 -26.33 -13.32 -0.12
N GLN A 478 -25.07 -12.97 -0.24
CA GLN A 478 -24.12 -12.81 0.87
C GLN A 478 -23.90 -11.35 1.24
N CYS A 479 -24.64 -10.43 0.59
CA CYS A 479 -24.48 -9.00 0.80
C CYS A 479 -25.14 -8.55 2.10
N HIS A 480 -24.34 -8.19 3.10
CA HIS A 480 -24.83 -7.71 4.39
C HIS A 480 -25.67 -6.43 4.27
N LYS A 481 -25.36 -5.54 3.31
CA LYS A 481 -26.17 -4.33 3.06
C LYS A 481 -27.55 -4.69 2.48
N PHE A 482 -27.59 -5.68 1.58
CA PHE A 482 -28.84 -6.20 1.01
C PHE A 482 -29.69 -6.91 2.06
N GLU A 483 -29.07 -7.73 2.90
CA GLU A 483 -29.75 -8.42 4.00
C GLU A 483 -30.35 -7.46 5.03
N ASN A 484 -29.60 -6.41 5.40
CA ASN A 484 -30.10 -5.37 6.30
C ASN A 484 -31.26 -4.57 5.69
N GLN A 485 -31.24 -4.30 4.38
CA GLN A 485 -32.36 -3.64 3.72
C GLN A 485 -33.58 -4.55 3.66
N ARG A 486 -33.40 -5.84 3.38
CA ARG A 486 -34.47 -6.85 3.38
C ARG A 486 -35.10 -7.00 4.77
N LYS A 487 -34.31 -7.00 5.85
CA LYS A 487 -34.82 -7.02 7.23
C LYS A 487 -35.62 -5.76 7.56
N LYS A 488 -35.21 -4.58 7.11
CA LYS A 488 -35.95 -3.33 7.31
C LYS A 488 -37.27 -3.33 6.55
N THR A 489 -37.30 -3.82 5.32
CA THR A 489 -38.55 -3.92 4.54
C THR A 489 -39.51 -4.93 5.13
N LEU A 490 -39.03 -6.07 5.67
CA LEU A 490 -39.87 -7.05 6.37
C LEU A 490 -40.46 -6.45 7.66
N GLN A 491 -39.67 -5.74 8.45
CA GLN A 491 -40.13 -5.06 9.66
C GLN A 491 -41.18 -3.98 9.37
N SER A 492 -41.05 -3.24 8.24
CA SER A 492 -42.04 -2.25 7.83
C SER A 492 -43.35 -2.88 7.31
N THR A 493 -43.27 -4.05 6.64
CA THR A 493 -44.45 -4.81 6.22
C THR A 493 -45.17 -5.43 7.40
N ASP A 494 -44.46 -5.93 8.41
CA ASP A 494 -45.08 -6.45 9.64
C ASP A 494 -45.80 -5.34 10.45
N GLN A 495 -45.22 -4.13 10.49
CA GLN A 495 -45.86 -2.96 11.12
C GLN A 495 -47.15 -2.51 10.38
N ILE A 496 -47.16 -2.61 9.04
CA ILE A 496 -48.34 -2.29 8.22
C ILE A 496 -49.41 -3.36 8.40
N LEU A 497 -49.05 -4.64 8.54
CA LEU A 497 -50.00 -5.73 8.78
C LEU A 497 -50.56 -5.65 10.19
N ILE A 498 -49.81 -5.24 11.20
CA ILE A 498 -50.30 -5.02 12.57
C ILE A 498 -51.20 -3.81 12.66
N SER A 499 -50.92 -2.72 11.92
CA SER A 499 -51.75 -1.53 11.87
C SER A 499 -53.08 -1.79 11.15
N ASN A 500 -53.12 -2.67 10.15
CA ASN A 500 -54.36 -3.02 9.44
C ASN A 500 -55.26 -4.00 10.20
N ASN A 501 -54.70 -4.81 11.13
CA ASN A 501 -55.50 -5.69 11.98
C ASN A 501 -56.12 -4.96 13.18
N ASN A 502 -55.71 -3.74 13.50
CA ASN A 502 -56.34 -2.90 14.52
C ASN A 502 -57.51 -2.03 13.99
N PHE A 503 -57.84 -2.13 12.69
CA PHE A 503 -59.02 -1.46 12.09
C PHE A 503 -60.23 -2.39 11.93
N PHE A 504 -60.15 -3.67 12.35
CA PHE A 504 -61.21 -4.66 12.28
C PHE A 504 -61.64 -5.23 13.64
N ASN A 505 -61.33 -4.55 14.73
CA ASN A 505 -61.95 -4.83 16.06
C ASN A 505 -62.64 -3.59 16.60
#